data_56f66b9e9ebad87ef8816bfd7700a5cb
#
_entry.id   56f66b9e9ebad87ef8816bfd7700a5cb
#
_cell.length_a   1.000
_cell.length_b   1.000
_cell.length_c   1.000
_cell.angle_alpha   90.00
_cell.angle_beta   90.00
_cell.angle_gamma   90.00
#
_symmetry.space_group_name_H-M   'P 1'
#
loop_
_entity.id
_entity.type
_entity.pdbx_description
1 polymer ?
#
loop_
_entity_poly.entity_id
_entity_poly.type
_entity_poly.pdbx_seq_one_letter_code
_entity_poly.pdbx_strand_id
1 'polypeptide(L)'
;MPELLKNRYNYESLYELALSIRAVYPSFRVKDFLNGIMDETWEGLELKARMRQITLNLGRYLPDDYEQALGIIDKVTAGYPDGFNDFTLMYFPDFVEMYGQNESYWDLSIDALERYTQFSTSEFAVRPFIINHEERMMAQMAAWAGHDNEHVRPKRPVRVAARGCRGDKP
;
A
#
# COMPACT_ATOMS: atom_id res chain seq x y z
N MET A 1 1.96 -23.90 -18.09
CA MET A 1 2.71 -22.68 -17.84
C MET A 1 2.20 -22.01 -16.59
N PRO A 2 3.09 -21.58 -15.74
CA PRO A 2 2.62 -20.81 -14.58
C PRO A 2 1.98 -19.52 -15.05
N GLU A 3 0.91 -19.15 -14.41
CA GLU A 3 0.24 -17.90 -14.69
C GLU A 3 1.14 -16.72 -14.26
N LEU A 4 1.15 -15.67 -15.07
CA LEU A 4 1.89 -14.46 -14.72
C LEU A 4 1.22 -13.80 -13.51
N LEU A 5 2.02 -13.36 -12.56
CA LEU A 5 1.50 -12.73 -11.33
C LEU A 5 0.66 -11.51 -11.62
N LYS A 6 0.98 -10.75 -12.68
CA LYS A 6 0.20 -9.57 -13.05
C LYS A 6 -1.25 -9.90 -13.38
N ASN A 7 -1.53 -11.14 -13.81
CA ASN A 7 -2.88 -11.56 -14.18
C ASN A 7 -3.78 -11.78 -12.96
N ARG A 8 -3.22 -11.76 -11.77
CA ARG A 8 -4.03 -11.76 -10.54
C ARG A 8 -4.76 -10.44 -10.35
N TYR A 9 -4.27 -9.37 -10.99
CA TYR A 9 -5.01 -8.12 -11.09
C TYR A 9 -5.87 -8.22 -12.35
N ASN A 10 -7.12 -8.63 -12.19
CA ASN A 10 -8.05 -8.83 -13.28
C ASN A 10 -9.40 -8.22 -12.94
N TYR A 11 -10.33 -8.25 -13.89
CA TYR A 11 -11.65 -7.66 -13.69
C TYR A 11 -12.34 -8.21 -12.44
N GLU A 12 -12.31 -9.52 -12.27
CA GLU A 12 -13.01 -10.16 -11.16
C GLU A 12 -12.46 -9.71 -9.80
N SER A 13 -11.13 -9.74 -9.64
CA SER A 13 -10.52 -9.34 -8.37
C SER A 13 -10.71 -7.85 -8.09
N LEU A 14 -10.65 -7.02 -9.12
CA LEU A 14 -10.87 -5.58 -8.98
C LEU A 14 -12.32 -5.23 -8.71
N TYR A 15 -13.24 -5.99 -9.30
CA TYR A 15 -14.67 -5.82 -9.03
C TYR A 15 -14.98 -6.15 -7.57
N GLU A 16 -14.41 -7.23 -7.05
CA GLU A 16 -14.57 -7.59 -5.64
C GLU A 16 -14.02 -6.50 -4.72
N LEU A 17 -12.86 -5.94 -5.05
CA LEU A 17 -12.30 -4.81 -4.30
C LEU A 17 -13.26 -3.62 -4.33
N ALA A 18 -13.77 -3.28 -5.50
CA ALA A 18 -14.66 -2.14 -5.66
C ALA A 18 -15.95 -2.31 -4.87
N LEU A 19 -16.51 -3.52 -4.87
CA LEU A 19 -17.71 -3.80 -4.09
C LEU A 19 -17.45 -3.73 -2.58
N SER A 20 -16.28 -4.18 -2.14
CA SER A 20 -15.88 -4.07 -0.74
C SER A 20 -15.79 -2.62 -0.30
N ILE A 21 -15.25 -1.77 -1.16
CA ILE A 21 -15.16 -0.34 -0.87
C ILE A 21 -16.55 0.28 -0.84
N ARG A 22 -17.39 -0.02 -1.82
CA ARG A 22 -18.75 0.53 -1.88
C ARG A 22 -19.59 0.13 -0.67
N ALA A 23 -19.35 -1.06 -0.12
CA ALA A 23 -20.06 -1.51 1.07
C ALA A 23 -19.84 -0.60 2.27
N VAL A 24 -18.66 0.00 2.38
CA VAL A 24 -18.33 0.92 3.48
C VAL A 24 -18.36 2.39 3.07
N TYR A 25 -18.37 2.65 1.78
CA TYR A 25 -18.42 4.01 1.22
C TYR A 25 -19.39 4.01 0.03
N PRO A 26 -20.70 4.16 0.26
CA PRO A 26 -21.71 3.99 -0.79
C PRO A 26 -21.58 4.92 -1.99
N SER A 27 -20.91 6.06 -1.83
CA SER A 27 -20.70 7.01 -2.94
C SER A 27 -19.60 6.57 -3.89
N PHE A 28 -18.92 5.45 -3.61
CA PHE A 28 -17.83 4.98 -4.44
C PHE A 28 -18.33 4.58 -5.84
N ARG A 29 -17.67 5.11 -6.86
CA ARG A 29 -18.09 4.94 -8.24
C ARG A 29 -17.41 3.72 -8.86
N VAL A 30 -18.03 2.56 -8.65
CA VAL A 30 -17.46 1.26 -9.04
C VAL A 30 -17.13 1.20 -10.53
N LYS A 31 -18.09 1.58 -11.38
CA LYS A 31 -17.89 1.49 -12.83
C LYS A 31 -16.76 2.39 -13.32
N ASP A 32 -16.73 3.62 -12.83
CA ASP A 32 -15.68 4.57 -13.21
C ASP A 32 -14.32 4.13 -12.71
N PHE A 33 -14.26 3.57 -11.51
CA PHE A 33 -13.04 3.02 -10.94
C PHE A 33 -12.48 1.90 -11.82
N LEU A 34 -13.31 0.95 -12.19
CA LEU A 34 -12.89 -0.17 -13.03
C LEU A 34 -12.46 0.29 -14.43
N ASN A 35 -13.21 1.21 -15.01
CA ASN A 35 -12.87 1.74 -16.34
C ASN A 35 -11.58 2.53 -16.31
N GLY A 36 -11.30 3.25 -15.24
CA GLY A 36 -10.08 4.01 -15.09
C GLY A 36 -8.84 3.12 -14.93
N ILE A 37 -9.03 1.97 -14.31
CA ILE A 37 -7.94 1.01 -14.13
C ILE A 37 -7.69 0.23 -15.42
N MET A 38 -8.74 -0.34 -15.98
CA MET A 38 -8.64 -1.25 -17.12
C MET A 38 -8.88 -0.48 -18.43
N ASP A 39 -8.03 0.50 -18.68
CA ASP A 39 -8.05 1.29 -19.90
C ASP A 39 -7.28 0.58 -21.01
N GLU A 40 -7.08 1.25 -22.15
CA GLU A 40 -6.39 0.69 -23.30
C GLU A 40 -4.93 0.32 -23.04
N THR A 41 -4.34 0.83 -21.97
CA THR A 41 -2.93 0.52 -21.64
C THR A 41 -2.79 -0.71 -20.75
N TRP A 42 -3.88 -1.16 -20.13
CA TRP A 42 -3.86 -2.18 -19.07
C TRP A 42 -3.15 -3.47 -19.48
N GLU A 43 -3.46 -3.99 -20.65
CA GLU A 43 -2.92 -5.27 -21.07
C GLU A 43 -1.40 -5.24 -21.24
N GLY A 44 -0.84 -4.08 -21.57
CA GLY A 44 0.60 -3.92 -21.70
C GLY A 44 1.34 -3.67 -20.41
N LEU A 45 0.63 -3.48 -19.31
CA LEU A 45 1.28 -3.16 -18.03
C LEU A 45 1.79 -4.40 -17.31
N GLU A 46 2.97 -4.26 -16.72
CA GLU A 46 3.53 -5.29 -15.86
C GLU A 46 2.99 -5.13 -14.43
N LEU A 47 3.31 -6.08 -13.57
CA LEU A 47 2.74 -6.21 -12.23
C LEU A 47 2.77 -4.89 -11.44
N LYS A 48 3.93 -4.28 -11.33
CA LYS A 48 4.08 -3.06 -10.52
C LYS A 48 3.31 -1.88 -11.12
N ALA A 49 3.30 -1.78 -12.45
CA ALA A 49 2.54 -0.74 -13.14
C ALA A 49 1.04 -0.93 -12.98
N ARG A 50 0.57 -2.17 -13.00
CA ARG A 50 -0.84 -2.47 -12.72
C ARG A 50 -1.21 -2.08 -11.30
N MET A 51 -0.37 -2.43 -10.35
CA MET A 51 -0.57 -2.03 -8.95
C MET A 51 -0.69 -0.51 -8.84
N ARG A 52 0.23 0.23 -9.48
CA ARG A 52 0.21 1.69 -9.42
C ARG A 52 -1.05 2.27 -10.08
N GLN A 53 -1.52 1.66 -11.15
CA GLN A 53 -2.76 2.06 -11.82
C GLN A 53 -3.95 1.95 -10.85
N ILE A 54 -3.99 0.86 -10.08
CA ILE A 54 -5.02 0.67 -9.06
C ILE A 54 -4.91 1.75 -8.00
N THR A 55 -3.70 2.02 -7.51
CA THR A 55 -3.45 3.05 -6.50
C THR A 55 -3.93 4.42 -6.94
N LEU A 56 -3.61 4.80 -8.18
CA LEU A 56 -4.01 6.10 -8.71
C LEU A 56 -5.52 6.24 -8.82
N ASN A 57 -6.20 5.17 -9.17
CA ASN A 57 -7.66 5.19 -9.24
C ASN A 57 -8.31 5.15 -7.86
N LEU A 58 -7.67 4.51 -6.88
CA LEU A 58 -8.11 4.63 -5.49
C LEU A 58 -8.04 6.09 -5.04
N GLY A 59 -6.95 6.78 -5.35
CA GLY A 59 -6.81 8.20 -5.01
C GLY A 59 -7.84 9.08 -5.70
N ARG A 60 -8.24 8.72 -6.93
CA ARG A 60 -9.20 9.51 -7.70
C ARG A 60 -10.62 9.37 -7.16
N TYR A 61 -11.02 8.17 -6.71
CA TYR A 61 -12.42 7.90 -6.37
C TYR A 61 -12.69 7.76 -4.87
N LEU A 62 -11.67 7.65 -4.03
CA LEU A 62 -11.81 7.80 -2.59
C LEU A 62 -11.87 9.29 -2.25
N PRO A 63 -12.32 9.64 -1.03
CA PRO A 63 -12.34 11.06 -0.62
C PRO A 63 -10.97 11.71 -0.75
N ASP A 64 -10.95 13.00 -1.07
CA ASP A 64 -9.71 13.76 -1.18
C ASP A 64 -8.99 13.89 0.16
N ASP A 65 -9.74 13.89 1.25
CA ASP A 65 -9.16 13.91 2.58
C ASP A 65 -8.46 12.59 2.87
N TYR A 66 -7.17 12.64 3.09
CA TYR A 66 -6.32 11.46 3.27
C TYR A 66 -6.79 10.60 4.46
N GLU A 67 -7.11 11.25 5.57
CA GLU A 67 -7.56 10.53 6.77
C GLU A 67 -8.86 9.77 6.52
N GLN A 68 -9.81 10.40 5.82
CA GLN A 68 -11.06 9.75 5.46
C GLN A 68 -10.83 8.58 4.51
N ALA A 69 -9.95 8.75 3.53
CA ALA A 69 -9.62 7.68 2.60
C ALA A 69 -9.00 6.48 3.32
N LEU A 70 -8.07 6.74 4.25
CA LEU A 70 -7.48 5.68 5.05
C LEU A 70 -8.53 4.98 5.92
N GLY A 71 -9.47 5.75 6.49
CA GLY A 71 -10.54 5.18 7.29
C GLY A 71 -11.39 4.20 6.50
N ILE A 72 -11.65 4.49 5.24
CA ILE A 72 -12.39 3.59 4.35
C ILE A 72 -11.58 2.32 4.08
N ILE A 73 -10.31 2.48 3.74
CA ILE A 73 -9.41 1.34 3.51
C ILE A 73 -9.34 0.46 4.76
N ASP A 74 -9.25 1.08 5.93
CA ASP A 74 -9.20 0.32 7.19
C ASP A 74 -10.46 -0.51 7.41
N LYS A 75 -11.62 0.01 7.05
CA LYS A 75 -12.87 -0.75 7.16
C LYS A 75 -12.90 -1.93 6.19
N VAL A 76 -12.38 -1.73 4.98
CA VAL A 76 -12.28 -2.82 4.00
C VAL A 76 -11.35 -3.91 4.52
N THR A 77 -10.17 -3.52 4.99
CA THR A 77 -9.16 -4.50 5.43
C THR A 77 -9.51 -5.17 6.75
N ALA A 78 -10.34 -4.53 7.57
CA ALA A 78 -10.83 -5.13 8.81
C ALA A 78 -11.68 -6.39 8.56
N GLY A 79 -12.19 -6.54 7.34
CA GLY A 79 -12.94 -7.74 6.96
C GLY A 79 -12.07 -8.95 6.62
N TYR A 80 -10.76 -8.78 6.53
CA TYR A 80 -9.88 -9.90 6.22
C TYR A 80 -9.69 -10.81 7.44
N PRO A 81 -9.66 -12.14 7.22
CA PRO A 81 -9.46 -13.07 8.35
C PRO A 81 -8.08 -12.89 8.98
N ASP A 82 -7.98 -13.24 10.26
CA ASP A 82 -6.70 -13.27 10.95
C ASP A 82 -5.74 -14.22 10.21
N GLY A 83 -4.51 -13.78 10.04
CA GLY A 83 -3.51 -14.56 9.31
C GLY A 83 -3.62 -14.49 7.80
N PHE A 84 -4.62 -13.77 7.27
CA PHE A 84 -4.73 -13.58 5.83
C PHE A 84 -3.51 -12.83 5.31
N ASN A 85 -2.98 -13.29 4.19
CA ASN A 85 -1.82 -12.66 3.59
C ASN A 85 -1.93 -12.80 2.07
N ASP A 86 -1.86 -11.68 1.37
CA ASP A 86 -1.93 -11.66 -0.08
C ASP A 86 -1.07 -10.52 -0.61
N PHE A 87 0.02 -10.87 -1.30
CA PHE A 87 0.93 -9.86 -1.83
C PHE A 87 0.27 -8.94 -2.86
N THR A 88 -0.80 -9.37 -3.50
CA THR A 88 -1.50 -8.53 -4.48
C THR A 88 -2.14 -7.31 -3.85
N LEU A 89 -2.28 -7.29 -2.53
CA LEU A 89 -2.83 -6.13 -1.81
C LEU A 89 -1.81 -5.01 -1.61
N MET A 90 -0.69 -5.05 -2.32
CA MET A 90 0.35 -4.01 -2.25
C MET A 90 -0.14 -2.61 -2.62
N TYR A 91 -1.26 -2.50 -3.30
CA TYR A 91 -1.81 -1.18 -3.61
C TYR A 91 -2.25 -0.41 -2.37
N PHE A 92 -2.53 -1.06 -1.25
CA PHE A 92 -2.83 -0.35 -0.01
C PHE A 92 -1.58 0.34 0.56
N PRO A 93 -0.45 -0.36 0.76
CA PRO A 93 0.78 0.35 1.11
C PRO A 93 1.21 1.37 0.06
N ASP A 94 1.01 1.06 -1.21
CA ASP A 94 1.34 1.99 -2.29
C ASP A 94 0.50 3.27 -2.22
N PHE A 95 -0.75 3.16 -1.78
CA PHE A 95 -1.59 4.33 -1.54
C PHE A 95 -0.96 5.25 -0.50
N VAL A 96 -0.41 4.68 0.57
CA VAL A 96 0.30 5.46 1.59
C VAL A 96 1.52 6.13 0.98
N GLU A 97 2.27 5.41 0.14
CA GLU A 97 3.42 5.98 -0.56
C GLU A 97 3.04 7.19 -1.41
N MET A 98 1.96 7.05 -2.18
CA MET A 98 1.56 8.08 -3.13
C MET A 98 0.93 9.30 -2.48
N TYR A 99 0.15 9.11 -1.43
CA TYR A 99 -0.69 10.18 -0.89
C TYR A 99 -0.36 10.58 0.55
N GLY A 100 0.48 9.82 1.24
CA GLY A 100 0.75 10.02 2.65
C GLY A 100 2.12 10.57 3.01
N GLN A 101 2.85 11.18 2.06
CA GLN A 101 4.21 11.65 2.29
C GLN A 101 4.31 12.96 3.05
N ASN A 102 3.20 13.71 3.14
CA ASN A 102 3.22 14.97 3.86
C ASN A 102 3.59 14.72 5.33
N GLU A 103 4.44 15.58 5.87
CA GLU A 103 4.90 15.43 7.24
C GLU A 103 3.76 15.42 8.26
N SER A 104 2.70 16.18 7.99
CA SER A 104 1.51 16.20 8.85
C SER A 104 0.79 14.86 8.88
N TYR A 105 1.04 13.98 7.92
CA TYR A 105 0.42 12.66 7.85
C TYR A 105 1.33 11.55 8.40
N TRP A 106 2.47 11.90 8.99
CA TRP A 106 3.45 10.90 9.44
C TRP A 106 2.82 9.80 10.29
N ASP A 107 2.12 10.19 11.36
CA ASP A 107 1.55 9.21 12.28
C ASP A 107 0.50 8.35 11.58
N LEU A 108 -0.37 8.96 10.78
CA LEU A 108 -1.39 8.23 10.02
C LEU A 108 -0.76 7.23 9.07
N SER A 109 0.27 7.66 8.35
CA SER A 109 0.92 6.83 7.33
C SER A 109 1.70 5.68 7.94
N ILE A 110 2.44 5.92 9.00
CA ILE A 110 3.23 4.88 9.67
C ILE A 110 2.30 3.85 10.30
N ASP A 111 1.23 4.28 10.97
CA ASP A 111 0.26 3.36 11.53
C ASP A 111 -0.41 2.52 10.45
N ALA A 112 -0.73 3.14 9.32
CA ALA A 112 -1.33 2.42 8.20
C ALA A 112 -0.39 1.38 7.61
N LEU A 113 0.89 1.73 7.41
CA LEU A 113 1.88 0.78 6.93
C LEU A 113 2.04 -0.40 7.87
N GLU A 114 2.04 -0.16 9.17
CA GLU A 114 2.11 -1.23 10.16
C GLU A 114 0.93 -2.18 10.03
N ARG A 115 -0.28 -1.64 9.91
CA ARG A 115 -1.48 -2.47 9.74
C ARG A 115 -1.46 -3.26 8.44
N TYR A 116 -1.11 -2.59 7.34
CA TYR A 116 -1.18 -3.22 6.00
C TYR A 116 -0.10 -4.27 5.81
N THR A 117 1.03 -4.13 6.48
CA THR A 117 2.12 -5.10 6.41
C THR A 117 1.72 -6.45 6.99
N GLN A 118 0.70 -6.47 7.84
CA GLN A 118 0.23 -7.73 8.43
C GLN A 118 -0.41 -8.66 7.41
N PHE A 119 -0.93 -8.14 6.29
CA PHE A 119 -1.55 -8.97 5.26
C PHE A 119 -0.91 -8.79 3.87
N SER A 120 0.03 -7.89 3.75
CA SER A 120 0.74 -7.65 2.49
C SER A 120 2.16 -7.19 2.81
N THR A 121 2.88 -6.68 1.82
CA THR A 121 4.22 -6.13 2.05
C THR A 121 4.22 -4.62 1.86
N SER A 122 4.93 -3.92 2.74
CA SER A 122 5.13 -2.48 2.65
C SER A 122 6.55 -2.11 2.24
N GLU A 123 7.35 -3.09 1.86
CA GLU A 123 8.76 -2.89 1.60
C GLU A 123 9.03 -1.76 0.61
N PHE A 124 8.27 -1.70 -0.47
CA PHE A 124 8.45 -0.64 -1.47
C PHE A 124 7.94 0.71 -0.97
N ALA A 125 6.85 0.70 -0.23
CA ALA A 125 6.22 1.94 0.24
C ALA A 125 7.04 2.65 1.32
N VAL A 126 7.87 1.92 2.03
CA VAL A 126 8.72 2.47 3.08
C VAL A 126 9.85 3.34 2.52
N ARG A 127 10.33 3.02 1.33
CA ARG A 127 11.49 3.71 0.74
C ARG A 127 11.35 5.23 0.66
N PRO A 128 10.24 5.81 0.18
CA PRO A 128 10.12 7.26 0.16
C PRO A 128 10.19 7.88 1.55
N PHE A 129 9.69 7.18 2.56
CA PHE A 129 9.77 7.66 3.94
C PHE A 129 11.21 7.68 4.44
N ILE A 130 12.01 6.69 4.03
CA ILE A 130 13.44 6.67 4.36
C ILE A 130 14.13 7.87 3.71
N ILE A 131 13.83 8.15 2.47
CA ILE A 131 14.44 9.26 1.72
C ILE A 131 14.04 10.60 2.30
N ASN A 132 12.77 10.79 2.59
CA ASN A 132 12.21 12.09 2.99
C ASN A 132 12.29 12.35 4.49
N HIS A 133 12.36 11.30 5.31
CA HIS A 133 12.31 11.40 6.77
C HIS A 133 13.28 10.40 7.41
N GLU A 134 14.52 10.48 7.02
CA GLU A 134 15.53 9.49 7.36
C GLU A 134 15.59 9.14 8.84
N GLU A 135 15.77 10.15 9.70
CA GLU A 135 15.94 9.89 11.13
C GLU A 135 14.70 9.27 11.76
N ARG A 136 13.54 9.82 11.45
CA ARG A 136 12.27 9.30 12.00
C ARG A 136 12.02 7.89 11.50
N MET A 137 12.31 7.62 10.22
CA MET A 137 12.06 6.31 9.65
C MET A 137 13.02 5.27 10.19
N MET A 138 14.27 5.63 10.40
CA MET A 138 15.24 4.71 11.00
C MET A 138 14.84 4.33 12.42
N ALA A 139 14.37 5.29 13.21
CA ALA A 139 13.86 5.02 14.56
C ALA A 139 12.62 4.12 14.50
N GLN A 140 11.74 4.36 13.53
CA GLN A 140 10.53 3.57 13.37
C GLN A 140 10.85 2.14 12.95
N MET A 141 11.80 1.95 12.05
CA MET A 141 12.22 0.62 11.63
C MET A 141 12.87 -0.16 12.77
N ALA A 142 13.59 0.53 13.64
CA ALA A 142 14.14 -0.09 14.84
C ALA A 142 13.04 -0.55 15.79
N ALA A 143 11.99 0.25 15.94
CA ALA A 143 10.83 -0.12 16.76
C ALA A 143 10.11 -1.33 16.15
N TRP A 144 9.96 -1.36 14.84
CA TRP A 144 9.32 -2.48 14.15
C TRP A 144 10.16 -3.77 14.23
N ALA A 145 11.47 -3.64 14.31
CA ALA A 145 12.34 -4.82 14.43
C ALA A 145 12.07 -5.59 15.72
N GLY A 146 11.54 -4.92 16.75
CA GLY A 146 11.14 -5.56 18.00
C GLY A 146 9.67 -6.01 18.04
N HIS A 147 8.94 -5.81 16.93
CA HIS A 147 7.52 -6.17 16.89
C HIS A 147 7.35 -7.68 16.83
N ASP A 148 6.30 -8.19 17.50
CA ASP A 148 6.03 -9.62 17.55
C ASP A 148 5.59 -10.21 16.22
N ASN A 149 4.95 -9.39 15.38
CA ASN A 149 4.49 -9.84 14.07
C ASN A 149 5.63 -9.78 13.06
N GLU A 150 5.99 -10.94 12.50
CA GLU A 150 7.10 -11.04 11.56
C GLU A 150 6.90 -10.25 10.27
N HIS A 151 5.66 -9.96 9.90
CA HIS A 151 5.36 -9.17 8.70
C HIS A 151 5.65 -7.69 8.90
N VAL A 152 5.60 -7.22 10.14
CA VAL A 152 5.94 -5.85 10.47
C VAL A 152 7.44 -5.66 10.52
N ARG A 153 8.17 -6.68 10.98
CA ARG A 153 9.63 -6.60 11.03
C ARG A 153 10.21 -6.61 9.62
N PRO A 154 11.17 -5.74 9.33
CA PRO A 154 11.81 -5.75 8.02
C PRO A 154 12.51 -7.08 7.75
N LYS A 155 12.19 -7.69 6.62
CA LYS A 155 12.80 -8.96 6.23
C LYS A 155 14.24 -8.80 5.79
N ARG A 156 14.55 -7.66 5.25
CA ARG A 156 15.89 -7.30 4.90
C ARG A 156 16.19 -6.05 5.50
N PRO A 157 17.41 -6.02 5.59
CA PRO A 157 17.82 -5.22 6.59
C PRO A 157 17.60 -3.82 6.49
N VAL A 158 17.12 -3.55 7.53
CA VAL A 158 17.43 -2.29 8.10
C VAL A 158 18.84 -1.89 7.76
N ARG A 159 19.76 -2.81 7.73
CA ARG A 159 21.12 -2.44 7.42
C ARG A 159 21.35 -2.05 5.96
N VAL A 160 20.51 -2.46 5.01
CA VAL A 160 20.59 -1.94 3.65
C VAL A 160 20.21 -0.47 3.63
N ALA A 161 19.10 -0.14 4.31
CA ALA A 161 18.70 1.24 4.46
C ALA A 161 19.72 2.02 5.28
N ALA A 162 20.18 1.43 6.36
CA ALA A 162 21.19 2.07 7.21
C ALA A 162 22.50 2.28 6.50
N ARG A 163 22.87 1.39 5.59
CA ARG A 163 24.07 1.53 4.83
C ARG A 163 23.98 2.69 3.85
N GLY A 164 22.81 2.84 3.23
CA GLY A 164 22.59 3.99 2.38
C GLY A 164 22.73 5.29 3.15
N CYS A 165 22.18 5.30 4.35
CA CYS A 165 22.30 6.47 5.21
C CYS A 165 23.73 6.72 5.65
N ARG A 166 24.46 5.65 5.94
CA ARG A 166 25.85 5.80 6.38
C ARG A 166 26.79 6.20 5.25
N GLY A 167 26.43 5.85 4.05
CA GLY A 167 27.21 6.26 2.90
C GLY A 167 27.32 7.76 2.77
N ASP A 168 26.36 8.44 3.33
CA ASP A 168 26.34 9.90 3.30
C ASP A 168 27.11 10.52 4.46
N LYS A 169 27.63 9.70 5.35
CA LYS A 169 28.35 10.19 6.52
C LYS A 169 29.84 9.85 6.40
N PRO A 170 30.64 10.86 6.38
CA PRO A 170 32.09 10.66 6.34
C PRO A 170 32.59 9.95 7.57
#